data_0cea0f1bc7a69f949ac447e6341de279
#
_entry.id   0cea0f1bc7a69f949ac447e6341de279
#
_cell.length_a   1.000
_cell.length_b   1.000
_cell.length_c   1.000
_cell.angle_alpha   90.00
_cell.angle_beta   90.00
_cell.angle_gamma   90.00
#
_symmetry.space_group_name_H-M   'P 1'
#
loop_
_entity.id
_entity.type
_entity.pdbx_description
1 polymer ?
#
loop_
_entity_poly.entity_id
_entity_poly.type
_entity_poly.pdbx_seq_one_letter_code
_entity_poly.pdbx_strand_id
1 'polypeptide(L)'
;DVPYYDALPLAQRRLPGINIQHPYLTISDFLEDKIVKLPSAINKADYFDGNYQSSNGNVEGYLLPIKDTFFDYFTSDYLIGLAPSGKKAFEIKQVASGVEVSLRVPIKAGEVEYKRIYTLDVKADEQNNKGAIVIPDEDLAVGVFPPVKFALEADAHYRIVILSDHSVNKDCTCACYTNVAGKFVPDYVTRNVDIQEELSSKVYLLDGKSFDFARVSLVSESGKERVGSGLLIPKFKQRAGAASLTFAIDLGTSNTHIEYSSGDDQLPKPFEFNSDQPQ
;
A
#
# COMPACT_ATOMS: atom_id res chain seq x y z
N ASP A 1 22.65 18.87 -15.49
CA ASP A 1 21.27 18.56 -15.16
C ASP A 1 21.04 17.05 -15.26
N VAL A 2 20.40 16.50 -14.24
CA VAL A 2 20.01 15.07 -14.25
C VAL A 2 18.65 14.98 -14.92
N PRO A 3 18.44 14.10 -15.90
CA PRO A 3 17.15 13.95 -16.56
C PRO A 3 16.09 13.40 -15.57
N TYR A 4 14.82 13.63 -15.87
CA TYR A 4 13.72 13.01 -15.10
C TYR A 4 13.63 11.50 -15.32
N TYR A 5 14.06 11.06 -16.48
CA TYR A 5 14.02 9.66 -16.92
C TYR A 5 15.33 9.28 -17.61
N ASP A 6 15.75 8.05 -17.41
CA ASP A 6 16.89 7.48 -18.13
C ASP A 6 16.57 6.03 -18.52
N ALA A 7 16.60 5.75 -19.82
CA ALA A 7 16.37 4.40 -20.35
C ALA A 7 17.52 3.42 -20.05
N LEU A 8 18.70 3.91 -19.67
CA LEU A 8 19.81 3.06 -19.31
C LEU A 8 19.59 2.39 -17.96
N PRO A 9 19.97 1.12 -17.81
CA PRO A 9 20.04 0.46 -16.51
C PRO A 9 20.88 1.27 -15.52
N LEU A 10 20.48 1.32 -14.27
CA LEU A 10 21.11 2.11 -13.22
C LEU A 10 22.64 1.93 -13.16
N ALA A 11 23.12 0.68 -13.29
CA ALA A 11 24.55 0.36 -13.28
C ALA A 11 25.34 0.98 -14.45
N GLN A 12 24.67 1.36 -15.53
CA GLN A 12 25.30 1.94 -16.74
C GLN A 12 25.24 3.46 -16.77
N ARG A 13 24.47 4.09 -15.90
CA ARG A 13 24.32 5.55 -15.86
C ARG A 13 25.60 6.20 -15.32
N ARG A 14 26.01 7.31 -15.95
CA ARG A 14 27.18 8.09 -15.53
C ARG A 14 26.87 9.57 -15.71
N LEU A 15 27.31 10.38 -14.77
CA LEU A 15 27.24 11.83 -14.92
C LEU A 15 28.25 12.30 -15.96
N PRO A 16 27.86 13.20 -16.88
CA PRO A 16 28.78 13.75 -17.87
C PRO A 16 29.98 14.46 -17.21
N GLY A 17 31.18 14.20 -17.71
CA GLY A 17 32.41 14.85 -17.25
C GLY A 17 32.95 14.38 -15.91
N ILE A 18 32.33 13.41 -15.28
CA ILE A 18 32.76 12.87 -13.99
C ILE A 18 33.06 11.38 -14.14
N ASN A 19 34.29 11.00 -13.85
CA ASN A 19 34.72 9.60 -13.84
C ASN A 19 34.27 8.92 -12.54
N ILE A 20 32.96 8.88 -12.30
CA ILE A 20 32.37 8.38 -11.05
C ILE A 20 31.85 6.96 -11.23
N GLN A 21 32.15 6.12 -10.26
CA GLN A 21 31.63 4.77 -10.14
C GLN A 21 30.17 4.70 -9.67
N HIS A 22 29.59 5.84 -9.26
CA HIS A 22 28.24 5.89 -8.72
C HIS A 22 27.25 6.36 -9.79
N PRO A 23 26.24 5.56 -10.12
CA PRO A 23 25.17 5.99 -10.99
C PRO A 23 24.31 7.07 -10.32
N TYR A 24 23.75 7.98 -11.10
CA TYR A 24 22.75 8.92 -10.61
C TYR A 24 21.36 8.31 -10.63
N LEU A 25 20.50 8.80 -9.74
CA LEU A 25 19.09 8.44 -9.64
C LEU A 25 18.22 9.56 -10.23
N THR A 26 17.11 9.18 -10.82
CA THR A 26 16.09 10.08 -11.36
C THR A 26 14.79 9.93 -10.59
N ILE A 27 13.85 10.84 -10.77
CA ILE A 27 12.52 10.72 -10.16
C ILE A 27 11.81 9.43 -10.63
N SER A 28 12.06 8.99 -11.86
CA SER A 28 11.46 7.78 -12.41
C SER A 28 12.01 6.48 -11.81
N ASP A 29 13.08 6.55 -11.04
CA ASP A 29 13.54 5.40 -10.24
C ASP A 29 12.69 5.21 -8.98
N PHE A 30 12.07 6.27 -8.48
CA PHE A 30 11.31 6.26 -7.25
C PHE A 30 9.80 6.33 -7.44
N LEU A 31 9.32 7.05 -8.46
CA LEU A 31 7.89 7.24 -8.70
C LEU A 31 7.43 6.50 -9.95
N GLU A 32 6.28 5.85 -9.81
CA GLU A 32 5.58 5.23 -10.93
C GLU A 32 5.18 6.30 -11.97
N ASP A 33 5.05 5.89 -13.23
CA ASP A 33 4.52 6.71 -14.31
C ASP A 33 2.99 6.93 -14.20
N LYS A 34 2.32 6.10 -13.41
CA LYS A 34 0.88 6.12 -13.19
C LYS A 34 0.54 6.11 -11.70
N ILE A 35 -0.53 6.81 -11.33
CA ILE A 35 -1.10 6.78 -9.98
C ILE A 35 -2.52 6.21 -10.05
N VAL A 36 -2.84 5.27 -9.16
CA VAL A 36 -4.16 4.65 -9.10
C VAL A 36 -5.03 5.43 -8.13
N LYS A 37 -6.14 5.99 -8.63
CA LYS A 37 -7.18 6.62 -7.82
C LYS A 37 -8.08 5.54 -7.25
N LEU A 38 -8.36 5.61 -5.96
CA LEU A 38 -9.29 4.70 -5.28
C LEU A 38 -10.71 5.27 -5.32
N PRO A 39 -11.74 4.42 -5.31
CA PRO A 39 -13.14 4.86 -5.27
C PRO A 39 -13.48 5.59 -3.97
N SER A 40 -12.75 5.30 -2.89
CA SER A 40 -12.93 5.91 -1.57
C SER A 40 -11.62 6.38 -0.95
N ALA A 41 -11.72 7.22 0.06
CA ALA A 41 -10.57 7.64 0.86
C ALA A 41 -10.00 6.46 1.66
N ILE A 42 -8.67 6.45 1.82
CA ILE A 42 -7.96 5.47 2.64
C ILE A 42 -8.23 5.73 4.12
N ASN A 43 -8.48 4.68 4.90
CA ASN A 43 -8.59 4.79 6.34
C ASN A 43 -7.23 5.13 6.97
N LYS A 44 -7.08 6.36 7.44
CA LYS A 44 -5.84 6.87 8.04
C LYS A 44 -5.46 6.22 9.36
N ALA A 45 -6.40 5.57 10.04
CA ALA A 45 -6.13 4.87 11.30
C ALA A 45 -5.33 3.58 11.06
N ASP A 46 -5.59 2.91 9.93
CA ASP A 46 -5.07 1.58 9.65
C ASP A 46 -4.00 1.56 8.56
N TYR A 47 -3.91 2.63 7.75
CA TYR A 47 -2.95 2.72 6.65
C TYR A 47 -2.25 4.07 6.60
N PHE A 48 -1.04 4.08 6.05
CA PHE A 48 -0.40 5.32 5.62
C PHE A 48 -1.17 5.85 4.41
N ASP A 49 -1.58 7.12 4.49
CA ASP A 49 -2.57 7.64 3.57
C ASP A 49 -1.98 8.31 2.33
N GLY A 50 -2.52 7.96 1.18
CA GLY A 50 -2.42 8.70 -0.07
C GLY A 50 -3.60 9.67 -0.27
N ASN A 51 -4.24 10.13 0.81
CA ASN A 51 -5.40 11.02 0.71
C ASN A 51 -4.98 12.47 0.59
N TYR A 52 -5.80 13.24 -0.11
CA TYR A 52 -5.81 14.69 0.00
C TYR A 52 -7.24 15.22 0.00
N GLN A 53 -7.42 16.43 0.49
CA GLN A 53 -8.70 17.13 0.42
C GLN A 53 -8.73 17.97 -0.86
N SER A 54 -9.70 17.71 -1.71
CA SER A 54 -9.89 18.46 -2.95
C SER A 54 -10.49 19.84 -2.67
N SER A 55 -10.43 20.75 -3.64
CA SER A 55 -10.93 22.12 -3.52
C SER A 55 -12.45 22.21 -3.24
N ASN A 56 -13.20 21.16 -3.59
CA ASN A 56 -14.63 21.05 -3.29
C ASN A 56 -14.91 20.42 -1.92
N GLY A 57 -13.88 20.15 -1.12
CA GLY A 57 -14.02 19.58 0.21
C GLY A 57 -14.05 18.05 0.29
N ASN A 58 -14.12 17.36 -0.85
CA ASN A 58 -14.11 15.89 -0.88
C ASN A 58 -12.69 15.36 -0.56
N VAL A 59 -12.63 14.24 0.14
CA VAL A 59 -11.38 13.52 0.38
C VAL A 59 -11.25 12.42 -0.68
N GLU A 60 -10.14 12.45 -1.41
CA GLU A 60 -9.82 11.46 -2.43
C GLU A 60 -8.63 10.62 -1.98
N GLY A 61 -8.66 9.31 -2.27
CA GLY A 61 -7.61 8.36 -1.94
C GLY A 61 -6.86 7.88 -3.17
N TYR A 62 -5.57 7.62 -3.00
CA TYR A 62 -4.70 7.09 -4.04
C TYR A 62 -3.79 6.01 -3.46
N LEU A 63 -3.49 4.96 -4.24
CA LEU A 63 -2.35 4.12 -3.92
C LEU A 63 -1.06 4.93 -4.05
N LEU A 64 -0.09 4.68 -3.19
CA LEU A 64 1.18 5.41 -3.21
C LEU A 64 1.97 5.01 -4.47
N PRO A 65 2.29 5.94 -5.37
CA PRO A 65 2.96 5.63 -6.64
C PRO A 65 4.49 5.47 -6.44
N ILE A 66 4.88 4.64 -5.50
CA ILE A 66 6.29 4.41 -5.14
C ILE A 66 6.77 3.11 -5.78
N LYS A 67 7.93 3.16 -6.45
CA LYS A 67 8.60 2.00 -7.03
C LYS A 67 9.39 1.22 -5.98
N ASP A 68 9.58 -0.07 -6.21
CA ASP A 68 10.35 -0.94 -5.31
C ASP A 68 11.79 -0.47 -5.12
N THR A 69 12.39 0.14 -6.14
CA THR A 69 13.74 0.73 -6.07
C THR A 69 13.91 1.79 -4.98
N PHE A 70 12.82 2.41 -4.51
CA PHE A 70 12.87 3.29 -3.36
C PHE A 70 13.39 2.55 -2.11
N PHE A 71 12.95 1.31 -1.92
CA PHE A 71 13.29 0.50 -0.76
C PHE A 71 14.69 -0.12 -0.81
N ASP A 72 15.39 0.00 -1.92
CA ASP A 72 16.83 -0.29 -1.99
C ASP A 72 17.67 0.72 -1.18
N TYR A 73 17.11 1.92 -0.93
CA TYR A 73 17.79 3.03 -0.29
C TYR A 73 17.14 3.48 1.01
N PHE A 74 15.81 3.33 1.14
CA PHE A 74 15.02 3.89 2.24
C PHE A 74 14.03 2.86 2.78
N THR A 75 13.60 3.07 4.02
CA THR A 75 12.58 2.23 4.65
C THR A 75 11.18 2.81 4.48
N SER A 76 10.15 2.01 4.75
CA SER A 76 8.76 2.48 4.85
C SER A 76 8.61 3.55 5.94
N ASP A 77 9.33 3.44 7.06
CA ASP A 77 9.30 4.43 8.14
C ASP A 77 9.77 5.81 7.69
N TYR A 78 10.78 5.86 6.79
CA TYR A 78 11.19 7.13 6.21
C TYR A 78 10.06 7.74 5.37
N LEU A 79 9.40 6.94 4.55
CA LEU A 79 8.33 7.42 3.68
C LEU A 79 7.17 8.05 4.45
N ILE A 80 6.79 7.45 5.59
CA ILE A 80 5.72 7.98 6.46
C ILE A 80 6.19 9.09 7.41
N GLY A 81 7.49 9.34 7.50
CA GLY A 81 8.11 10.30 8.40
C GLY A 81 8.27 11.71 7.83
N LEU A 82 9.22 12.42 8.41
CA LEU A 82 9.61 13.75 7.99
C LEU A 82 10.97 13.71 7.30
N ALA A 83 11.12 14.51 6.26
CA ALA A 83 12.39 14.79 5.61
C ALA A 83 13.29 15.70 6.49
N PRO A 84 14.58 15.86 6.18
CA PRO A 84 15.51 16.71 6.94
C PRO A 84 15.04 18.16 7.11
N SER A 85 14.27 18.69 6.18
CA SER A 85 13.64 20.01 6.27
C SER A 85 12.50 20.12 7.28
N GLY A 86 12.07 19.02 7.89
CA GLY A 86 10.89 18.96 8.76
C GLY A 86 9.56 18.89 8.02
N LYS A 87 9.58 18.84 6.68
CA LYS A 87 8.38 18.58 5.86
C LYS A 87 8.12 17.08 5.75
N LYS A 88 6.90 16.69 5.38
CA LYS A 88 6.59 15.27 5.09
C LYS A 88 7.53 14.73 4.00
N ALA A 89 8.07 13.53 4.18
CA ALA A 89 8.90 12.89 3.18
C ALA A 89 8.11 12.58 1.90
N PHE A 90 6.84 12.19 2.06
CA PHE A 90 5.90 11.96 0.97
C PHE A 90 4.63 12.82 1.15
N GLU A 91 4.14 13.40 0.07
CA GLU A 91 2.94 14.24 0.11
C GLU A 91 2.21 14.21 -1.25
N ILE A 92 0.87 14.17 -1.19
CA ILE A 92 -0.01 14.31 -2.34
C ILE A 92 -0.78 15.63 -2.21
N LYS A 93 -0.83 16.41 -3.28
CA LYS A 93 -1.55 17.69 -3.33
C LYS A 93 -2.35 17.82 -4.62
N GLN A 94 -3.49 18.50 -4.53
CA GLN A 94 -4.22 18.93 -5.71
C GLN A 94 -3.48 20.10 -6.38
N VAL A 95 -3.40 20.05 -7.70
CA VAL A 95 -2.97 21.15 -8.56
C VAL A 95 -4.02 21.40 -9.64
N ALA A 96 -3.92 22.52 -10.35
CA ALA A 96 -4.93 22.92 -11.33
C ALA A 96 -5.18 21.85 -12.43
N SER A 97 -4.15 21.09 -12.79
CA SER A 97 -4.22 20.08 -13.86
C SER A 97 -4.36 18.63 -13.36
N GLY A 98 -4.40 18.39 -12.06
CA GLY A 98 -4.44 17.03 -11.51
C GLY A 98 -3.90 16.92 -10.11
N VAL A 99 -3.02 15.95 -9.89
CA VAL A 99 -2.44 15.61 -8.58
C VAL A 99 -0.91 15.70 -8.65
N GLU A 100 -0.31 16.50 -7.78
CA GLU A 100 1.14 16.54 -7.59
C GLU A 100 1.54 15.60 -6.46
N VAL A 101 2.48 14.72 -6.72
CA VAL A 101 3.17 13.92 -5.73
C VAL A 101 4.55 14.51 -5.51
N SER A 102 4.86 14.81 -4.26
CA SER A 102 6.18 15.24 -3.81
C SER A 102 6.83 14.16 -2.96
N LEU A 103 8.05 13.77 -3.35
CA LEU A 103 8.92 12.87 -2.58
C LEU A 103 10.21 13.60 -2.24
N ARG A 104 10.53 13.72 -0.96
CA ARG A 104 11.76 14.34 -0.48
C ARG A 104 12.73 13.25 -0.05
N VAL A 105 13.90 13.27 -0.64
CA VAL A 105 14.94 12.25 -0.44
C VAL A 105 16.14 12.88 0.23
N PRO A 106 16.65 12.36 1.36
CA PRO A 106 17.80 12.90 2.04
C PRO A 106 19.07 12.65 1.21
N ILE A 107 19.90 13.64 1.15
CA ILE A 107 21.24 13.56 0.57
C ILE A 107 22.26 14.10 1.58
N LYS A 108 23.55 13.87 1.32
CA LYS A 108 24.63 14.31 2.21
C LYS A 108 24.60 15.82 2.53
N ALA A 109 24.14 16.64 1.60
CA ALA A 109 24.10 18.10 1.72
C ALA A 109 22.69 18.65 2.03
N GLY A 110 21.72 17.83 2.45
CA GLY A 110 20.35 18.25 2.71
C GLY A 110 19.32 17.29 2.15
N GLU A 111 18.47 17.76 1.25
CA GLU A 111 17.45 16.94 0.61
C GLU A 111 17.25 17.34 -0.85
N VAL A 112 16.74 16.40 -1.65
CA VAL A 112 16.22 16.63 -3.00
C VAL A 112 14.72 16.41 -2.97
N GLU A 113 13.96 17.37 -3.48
CA GLU A 113 12.52 17.24 -3.66
C GLU A 113 12.23 16.84 -5.11
N TYR A 114 11.66 15.65 -5.27
CA TYR A 114 11.13 15.16 -6.54
C TYR A 114 9.64 15.44 -6.61
N LYS A 115 9.17 15.99 -7.73
CA LYS A 115 7.75 16.28 -7.96
C LYS A 115 7.31 15.72 -9.28
N ARG A 116 6.19 14.98 -9.28
CA ARG A 116 5.54 14.50 -10.50
C ARG A 116 4.07 14.87 -10.49
N ILE A 117 3.58 15.39 -11.62
CA ILE A 117 2.18 15.74 -11.80
C ILE A 117 1.50 14.64 -12.59
N TYR A 118 0.41 14.12 -12.04
CA TYR A 118 -0.44 13.12 -12.66
C TYR A 118 -1.75 13.77 -13.11
N THR A 119 -2.16 13.47 -14.35
CA THR A 119 -3.39 14.05 -14.94
C THR A 119 -4.26 12.97 -15.57
N LEU A 120 -5.55 13.27 -15.74
CA LEU A 120 -6.52 12.33 -16.33
C LEU A 120 -6.32 12.17 -17.85
N ASP A 121 -5.87 13.22 -18.53
CA ASP A 121 -5.92 13.31 -19.99
C ASP A 121 -4.66 12.84 -20.68
N VAL A 122 -3.71 12.28 -19.96
CA VAL A 122 -2.36 12.14 -20.49
C VAL A 122 -1.88 10.71 -20.44
N LYS A 123 -1.38 10.26 -21.54
CA LYS A 123 -0.39 9.17 -21.52
C LYS A 123 0.78 9.62 -20.66
N ALA A 124 1.19 8.76 -19.74
CA ALA A 124 2.38 9.01 -18.94
C ALA A 124 3.57 9.37 -19.84
N ASP A 125 4.26 10.43 -19.49
CA ASP A 125 5.43 10.93 -20.21
C ASP A 125 6.55 11.19 -19.20
N GLU A 126 7.27 10.13 -18.88
CA GLU A 126 8.36 10.17 -17.89
C GLU A 126 9.50 11.10 -18.31
N GLN A 127 9.72 11.29 -19.61
CA GLN A 127 10.77 12.18 -20.11
C GLN A 127 10.49 13.64 -19.73
N ASN A 128 9.21 14.02 -19.72
CA ASN A 128 8.74 15.34 -19.29
C ASN A 128 8.19 15.35 -17.85
N ASN A 129 8.46 14.29 -17.09
CA ASN A 129 8.04 14.14 -15.69
C ASN A 129 6.51 14.25 -15.47
N LYS A 130 5.74 13.75 -16.42
CA LYS A 130 4.28 13.68 -16.35
C LYS A 130 3.84 12.25 -16.13
N GLY A 131 2.86 12.09 -15.26
CA GLY A 131 2.23 10.82 -14.99
C GLY A 131 0.74 10.84 -15.37
N ALA A 132 0.15 9.65 -15.46
CA ALA A 132 -1.26 9.48 -15.72
C ALA A 132 -2.02 9.04 -14.45
N ILE A 133 -3.25 9.54 -14.27
CA ILE A 133 -4.17 9.01 -13.27
C ILE A 133 -4.92 7.83 -13.89
N VAL A 134 -4.84 6.69 -13.23
CA VAL A 134 -5.64 5.51 -13.56
C VAL A 134 -6.84 5.48 -12.60
N ILE A 135 -8.04 5.52 -13.16
CA ILE A 135 -9.27 5.28 -12.44
C ILE A 135 -9.66 3.83 -12.77
N PRO A 136 -9.72 2.93 -11.77
CA PRO A 136 -10.32 1.62 -12.00
C PRO A 136 -11.77 1.82 -12.47
N ASP A 137 -12.19 1.09 -13.48
CA ASP A 137 -13.57 1.16 -13.98
C ASP A 137 -14.57 0.55 -12.98
N GLU A 138 -14.07 0.02 -11.87
CA GLU A 138 -14.78 -0.76 -10.89
C GLU A 138 -14.44 -0.35 -9.47
N ASP A 139 -15.34 -0.69 -8.55
CA ASP A 139 -15.11 -0.55 -7.13
C ASP A 139 -13.97 -1.47 -6.68
N LEU A 140 -12.85 -0.87 -6.35
CA LEU A 140 -11.69 -1.55 -5.80
C LEU A 140 -11.62 -1.29 -4.31
N ALA A 141 -11.73 -2.35 -3.51
CA ALA A 141 -11.47 -2.29 -2.08
C ALA A 141 -10.34 -3.26 -1.71
N VAL A 142 -9.45 -2.82 -0.83
CA VAL A 142 -8.34 -3.62 -0.32
C VAL A 142 -8.37 -3.59 1.20
N GLY A 143 -8.49 -4.75 1.81
CA GLY A 143 -8.49 -4.91 3.27
C GLY A 143 -7.35 -5.79 3.74
N VAL A 144 -6.76 -5.47 4.90
CA VAL A 144 -5.74 -6.27 5.57
C VAL A 144 -6.23 -6.70 6.93
N PHE A 145 -6.20 -8.00 7.20
CA PHE A 145 -6.65 -8.60 8.46
C PHE A 145 -5.63 -9.61 9.00
N PRO A 146 -5.40 -9.61 10.31
CA PRO A 146 -5.81 -8.59 11.29
C PRO A 146 -4.95 -7.31 11.18
N PRO A 147 -5.47 -6.13 11.57
CA PRO A 147 -4.71 -4.88 11.54
C PRO A 147 -3.77 -4.71 12.74
N VAL A 148 -3.30 -5.82 13.28
CA VAL A 148 -2.45 -5.85 14.49
C VAL A 148 -1.21 -6.71 14.24
N LYS A 149 -0.09 -6.33 14.83
CA LYS A 149 1.14 -7.13 14.85
C LYS A 149 1.20 -7.91 16.15
N PHE A 150 1.28 -9.22 16.06
CA PHE A 150 1.41 -10.08 17.22
C PHE A 150 2.86 -10.17 17.69
N ALA A 151 3.07 -10.28 19.01
CA ALA A 151 4.39 -10.44 19.58
C ALA A 151 5.00 -11.83 19.26
N LEU A 152 4.15 -12.84 19.09
CA LEU A 152 4.54 -14.18 18.62
C LEU A 152 3.94 -14.38 17.23
N GLU A 153 4.78 -14.33 16.20
CA GLU A 153 4.36 -14.43 14.81
C GLU A 153 3.98 -15.86 14.39
N ALA A 154 4.31 -16.88 15.20
CA ALA A 154 4.13 -18.28 14.83
C ALA A 154 2.67 -18.68 14.53
N ASP A 155 1.70 -18.00 15.15
CA ASP A 155 0.28 -18.33 15.03
C ASP A 155 -0.53 -17.23 14.29
N ALA A 156 0.15 -16.22 13.73
CA ALA A 156 -0.52 -15.13 13.05
C ALA A 156 -0.74 -15.48 11.57
N HIS A 157 -2.01 -15.47 11.14
CA HIS A 157 -2.38 -15.62 9.73
C HIS A 157 -2.91 -14.28 9.22
N TYR A 158 -2.15 -13.63 8.37
CA TYR A 158 -2.57 -12.39 7.74
C TYR A 158 -3.31 -12.67 6.43
N ARG A 159 -4.34 -11.88 6.18
CA ARG A 159 -5.13 -11.95 4.96
C ARG A 159 -5.17 -10.58 4.30
N ILE A 160 -4.92 -10.55 3.01
CA ILE A 160 -5.23 -9.39 2.18
C ILE A 160 -6.42 -9.78 1.32
N VAL A 161 -7.49 -9.02 1.45
CA VAL A 161 -8.71 -9.21 0.67
C VAL A 161 -8.77 -8.10 -0.37
N ILE A 162 -8.87 -8.47 -1.62
CA ILE A 162 -9.14 -7.55 -2.72
C ILE A 162 -10.54 -7.86 -3.22
N LEU A 163 -11.40 -6.87 -3.13
CA LEU A 163 -12.75 -6.91 -3.69
C LEU A 163 -12.77 -6.07 -4.95
N SER A 164 -13.26 -6.64 -6.04
CA SER A 164 -13.53 -5.93 -7.28
C SER A 164 -14.88 -6.36 -7.83
N ASP A 165 -15.62 -5.47 -8.48
CA ASP A 165 -16.89 -5.80 -9.10
C ASP A 165 -16.66 -6.68 -10.34
N HIS A 166 -17.60 -7.57 -10.63
CA HIS A 166 -17.50 -8.63 -11.66
C HIS A 166 -17.52 -8.14 -13.09
N SER A 167 -17.90 -6.91 -13.33
CA SER A 167 -18.26 -6.45 -14.68
C SER A 167 -17.08 -6.39 -15.65
N VAL A 168 -15.84 -6.49 -15.15
CA VAL A 168 -14.65 -6.34 -15.99
C VAL A 168 -13.53 -7.30 -15.62
N ASN A 169 -13.02 -7.97 -16.62
CA ASN A 169 -11.93 -8.94 -16.57
C ASN A 169 -10.54 -8.33 -16.27
N LYS A 170 -10.46 -7.29 -15.42
CA LYS A 170 -9.16 -6.78 -14.98
C LYS A 170 -8.67 -7.54 -13.77
N ASP A 171 -7.57 -8.21 -13.94
CA ASP A 171 -6.93 -8.87 -12.83
C ASP A 171 -6.23 -7.87 -11.92
N CYS A 172 -6.62 -7.87 -10.65
CA CYS A 172 -5.87 -7.21 -9.60
C CYS A 172 -4.97 -8.24 -8.93
N THR A 173 -3.69 -7.93 -8.81
CA THR A 173 -2.71 -8.77 -8.11
C THR A 173 -2.11 -8.04 -6.93
N CYS A 174 -1.72 -8.80 -5.90
CA CYS A 174 -1.08 -8.28 -4.71
C CYS A 174 0.21 -9.03 -4.43
N ALA A 175 1.26 -8.29 -4.09
CA ALA A 175 2.51 -8.84 -3.58
C ALA A 175 2.84 -8.15 -2.26
N CYS A 176 3.16 -8.93 -1.23
CA CYS A 176 3.56 -8.44 0.07
C CYS A 176 5.07 -8.44 0.20
N TYR A 177 5.61 -7.47 0.90
CA TYR A 177 7.03 -7.30 1.08
C TYR A 177 7.39 -7.20 2.56
N THR A 178 8.38 -7.97 2.96
CA THR A 178 8.93 -7.96 4.31
C THR A 178 10.41 -7.61 4.28
N ASN A 179 10.87 -6.81 5.23
CA ASN A 179 12.28 -6.48 5.37
C ASN A 179 13.03 -7.66 6.00
N VAL A 180 13.93 -8.25 5.23
CA VAL A 180 14.82 -9.31 5.68
C VAL A 180 16.27 -8.83 5.56
N ALA A 181 16.93 -8.64 6.68
CA ALA A 181 18.34 -8.20 6.75
C ALA A 181 18.63 -6.91 5.92
N GLY A 182 17.71 -5.95 5.98
CA GLY A 182 17.85 -4.66 5.27
C GLY A 182 17.46 -4.70 3.80
N LYS A 183 16.89 -5.79 3.31
CA LYS A 183 16.34 -5.90 1.96
C LYS A 183 14.86 -6.27 2.02
N PHE A 184 14.05 -5.60 1.21
CA PHE A 184 12.66 -5.97 1.06
C PHE A 184 12.53 -7.16 0.10
N VAL A 185 11.99 -8.24 0.61
CA VAL A 185 11.80 -9.48 -0.13
C VAL A 185 10.29 -9.69 -0.31
N PRO A 186 9.83 -10.02 -1.52
CA PRO A 186 8.42 -10.37 -1.70
C PRO A 186 8.10 -11.67 -0.96
N ASP A 187 7.11 -11.59 -0.07
CA ASP A 187 6.51 -12.78 0.53
C ASP A 187 5.47 -13.36 -0.44
N TYR A 188 5.66 -14.62 -0.79
CA TYR A 188 4.75 -15.28 -1.71
C TYR A 188 3.44 -15.63 -1.01
N VAL A 189 2.39 -15.16 -1.61
CA VAL A 189 1.04 -15.48 -1.22
C VAL A 189 0.71 -16.91 -1.61
N THR A 190 0.28 -17.70 -0.65
CA THR A 190 0.16 -19.13 -0.82
C THR A 190 -1.22 -19.60 -1.33
N ARG A 191 -2.24 -18.73 -1.34
CA ARG A 191 -3.57 -19.19 -1.74
C ARG A 191 -4.49 -18.07 -2.26
N ASN A 192 -5.06 -18.30 -3.43
CA ASN A 192 -6.18 -17.53 -3.98
C ASN A 192 -7.49 -18.29 -3.65
N VAL A 193 -8.43 -17.64 -3.02
CA VAL A 193 -9.74 -18.25 -2.72
C VAL A 193 -10.81 -17.38 -3.37
N ASP A 194 -11.47 -17.90 -4.41
CA ASP A 194 -12.67 -17.28 -4.98
C ASP A 194 -13.86 -17.60 -4.07
N ILE A 195 -14.49 -16.56 -3.54
CA ILE A 195 -15.51 -16.76 -2.51
C ILE A 195 -16.94 -16.74 -3.04
N GLN A 196 -17.25 -16.11 -4.17
CA GLN A 196 -18.62 -16.15 -4.76
C GLN A 196 -18.63 -15.79 -6.24
N GLU A 197 -19.64 -16.35 -6.98
CA GLU A 197 -19.83 -16.10 -8.42
C GLU A 197 -20.31 -14.67 -8.77
N GLU A 198 -20.80 -13.89 -7.81
CA GLU A 198 -21.36 -12.54 -8.04
C GLU A 198 -20.43 -11.39 -7.60
N LEU A 199 -19.41 -11.67 -6.79
CA LEU A 199 -18.39 -10.72 -6.36
C LEU A 199 -17.04 -11.40 -6.46
N SER A 200 -16.17 -10.96 -7.34
CA SER A 200 -14.81 -11.50 -7.38
C SER A 200 -14.02 -10.95 -6.20
N SER A 201 -13.89 -11.75 -5.16
CA SER A 201 -12.97 -11.44 -4.09
C SER A 201 -11.73 -12.30 -4.20
N LYS A 202 -10.56 -11.69 -4.19
CA LYS A 202 -9.29 -12.41 -4.10
C LYS A 202 -8.77 -12.29 -2.68
N VAL A 203 -8.55 -13.43 -2.05
CA VAL A 203 -7.98 -13.50 -0.71
C VAL A 203 -6.58 -14.05 -0.79
N TYR A 204 -5.62 -13.26 -0.33
CA TYR A 204 -4.23 -13.65 -0.22
C TYR A 204 -3.94 -13.99 1.24
N LEU A 205 -3.45 -15.19 1.49
CA LEU A 205 -3.06 -15.66 2.81
C LEU A 205 -1.55 -15.59 2.95
N LEU A 206 -1.10 -14.99 4.04
CA LEU A 206 0.30 -14.96 4.44
C LEU A 206 0.45 -15.79 5.72
N ASP A 207 1.26 -16.82 5.66
CA ASP A 207 1.51 -17.67 6.80
C ASP A 207 2.55 -17.05 7.73
N GLY A 208 2.14 -16.73 8.96
CA GLY A 208 3.01 -16.54 10.10
C GLY A 208 3.78 -15.23 10.21
N LYS A 209 3.62 -14.24 9.30
CA LYS A 209 4.37 -12.98 9.38
C LYS A 209 3.57 -11.77 8.97
N SER A 210 3.73 -10.65 9.71
CA SER A 210 3.35 -9.35 9.24
C SER A 210 4.27 -8.92 8.07
N PHE A 211 3.75 -8.07 7.19
CA PHE A 211 4.51 -7.49 6.10
C PHE A 211 4.65 -5.98 6.29
N ASP A 212 5.62 -5.37 5.62
CA ASP A 212 5.86 -3.93 5.77
C ASP A 212 5.01 -3.12 4.80
N PHE A 213 4.85 -3.61 3.57
CA PHE A 213 3.94 -3.00 2.59
C PHE A 213 3.46 -4.03 1.58
N ALA A 214 2.33 -3.73 0.95
CA ALA A 214 1.78 -4.50 -0.16
C ALA A 214 1.79 -3.67 -1.44
N ARG A 215 2.19 -4.28 -2.56
CA ARG A 215 2.01 -3.73 -3.90
C ARG A 215 0.73 -4.27 -4.50
N VAL A 216 -0.17 -3.38 -4.81
CA VAL A 216 -1.40 -3.69 -5.56
C VAL A 216 -1.17 -3.29 -7.01
N SER A 217 -1.42 -4.19 -7.94
CA SER A 217 -1.25 -3.96 -9.38
C SER A 217 -2.53 -4.30 -10.14
N LEU A 218 -2.94 -3.38 -10.99
CA LEU A 218 -4.02 -3.59 -11.95
C LEU A 218 -3.41 -4.09 -13.24
N VAL A 219 -3.92 -5.21 -13.76
CA VAL A 219 -3.45 -5.87 -14.97
C VAL A 219 -4.54 -5.82 -16.03
N SER A 220 -4.17 -5.69 -17.30
CA SER A 220 -5.13 -5.72 -18.40
C SER A 220 -5.82 -7.08 -18.50
N GLU A 221 -6.98 -7.13 -19.18
CA GLU A 221 -7.75 -8.36 -19.41
C GLU A 221 -6.92 -9.53 -19.99
N SER A 222 -5.88 -9.22 -20.74
CA SER A 222 -4.96 -10.22 -21.27
C SER A 222 -3.96 -10.74 -20.22
N GLY A 223 -3.93 -10.17 -19.00
CA GLY A 223 -2.96 -10.48 -17.96
C GLY A 223 -1.51 -10.11 -18.29
N LYS A 224 -1.28 -9.45 -19.43
CA LYS A 224 0.07 -9.19 -19.95
C LYS A 224 0.58 -7.78 -19.73
N GLU A 225 -0.31 -6.81 -19.56
CA GLU A 225 0.05 -5.42 -19.42
C GLU A 225 -0.40 -4.86 -18.07
N ARG A 226 0.53 -4.24 -17.34
CA ARG A 226 0.25 -3.55 -16.08
C ARG A 226 -0.40 -2.20 -16.40
N VAL A 227 -1.66 -2.04 -16.04
CA VAL A 227 -2.42 -0.81 -16.25
C VAL A 227 -1.99 0.27 -15.27
N GLY A 228 -1.75 -0.10 -14.02
CA GLY A 228 -1.27 0.78 -12.96
C GLY A 228 -0.92 -0.02 -11.72
N SER A 229 -0.15 0.57 -10.82
CA SER A 229 0.15 -0.04 -9.52
C SER A 229 0.46 1.02 -8.48
N GLY A 230 0.40 0.62 -7.22
CA GLY A 230 0.84 1.44 -6.12
C GLY A 230 0.97 0.65 -4.83
N LEU A 231 1.47 1.30 -3.79
CA LEU A 231 1.71 0.67 -2.51
C LEU A 231 0.59 0.96 -1.54
N LEU A 232 0.33 -0.03 -0.68
CA LEU A 232 -0.45 0.08 0.54
C LEU A 232 0.47 -0.23 1.72
N ILE A 233 0.60 0.69 2.67
CA ILE A 233 1.44 0.55 3.86
C ILE A 233 0.53 0.47 5.09
N PRO A 234 0.34 -0.73 5.69
CA PRO A 234 -0.47 -0.88 6.90
C PRO A 234 0.21 -0.27 8.11
N LYS A 235 -0.58 0.31 9.01
CA LYS A 235 -0.17 0.75 10.33
C LYS A 235 -0.55 -0.31 11.36
N PHE A 236 0.17 -1.41 11.38
CA PHE A 236 -0.10 -2.46 12.34
C PHE A 236 0.02 -1.95 13.77
N LYS A 237 -1.06 -2.07 14.52
CA LYS A 237 -1.06 -1.80 15.96
C LYS A 237 -0.34 -2.93 16.67
N GLN A 238 0.66 -2.64 17.48
CA GLN A 238 1.30 -3.66 18.30
C GLN A 238 0.36 -4.06 19.43
N ARG A 239 0.11 -5.35 19.55
CA ARG A 239 -0.61 -5.93 20.68
C ARG A 239 0.34 -6.82 21.48
N ALA A 240 0.57 -6.42 22.73
CA ALA A 240 1.14 -7.31 23.73
C ALA A 240 -0.05 -8.00 24.42
N GLY A 241 -0.16 -9.31 24.27
CA GLY A 241 -1.18 -10.06 25.00
C GLY A 241 -0.94 -11.55 24.84
N ALA A 242 -0.81 -12.24 25.95
CA ALA A 242 -0.74 -13.70 26.03
C ALA A 242 -2.01 -14.28 26.68
N ALA A 243 -3.15 -13.56 26.58
CA ALA A 243 -4.39 -14.08 27.12
C ALA A 243 -4.93 -15.20 26.20
N SER A 244 -5.05 -16.40 26.76
CA SER A 244 -5.79 -17.49 26.14
C SER A 244 -7.28 -17.24 26.37
N LEU A 245 -8.04 -17.09 25.29
CA LEU A 245 -9.46 -16.89 25.32
C LEU A 245 -10.16 -18.12 24.71
N THR A 246 -11.19 -18.61 25.38
CA THR A 246 -12.09 -19.63 24.84
C THR A 246 -13.41 -18.95 24.48
N PHE A 247 -13.83 -19.11 23.22
CA PHE A 247 -15.11 -18.58 22.74
C PHE A 247 -16.14 -19.70 22.58
N ALA A 248 -17.35 -19.44 23.02
CA ALA A 248 -18.54 -20.19 22.68
C ALA A 248 -19.39 -19.35 21.74
N ILE A 249 -19.71 -19.88 20.55
CA ILE A 249 -20.47 -19.17 19.54
C ILE A 249 -21.70 -20.01 19.20
N ASP A 250 -22.87 -19.42 19.44
CA ASP A 250 -24.16 -19.98 19.01
C ASP A 250 -24.64 -19.21 17.77
N LEU A 251 -24.66 -19.90 16.63
CA LEU A 251 -25.08 -19.36 15.34
C LEU A 251 -26.56 -19.67 15.10
N GLY A 252 -27.44 -18.84 15.66
CA GLY A 252 -28.86 -18.91 15.36
C GLY A 252 -29.21 -18.28 14.00
N THR A 253 -30.34 -18.68 13.41
CA THR A 253 -30.82 -18.14 12.12
C THR A 253 -31.19 -16.65 12.15
N SER A 254 -31.48 -16.12 13.33
CA SER A 254 -31.86 -14.71 13.54
C SER A 254 -30.93 -13.94 14.48
N ASN A 255 -30.19 -14.64 15.34
CA ASN A 255 -29.28 -14.01 16.30
C ASN A 255 -28.03 -14.88 16.46
N THR A 256 -26.88 -14.24 16.54
CA THR A 256 -25.62 -14.88 16.94
C THR A 256 -25.29 -14.46 18.36
N HIS A 257 -25.11 -15.43 19.26
CA HIS A 257 -24.67 -15.18 20.62
C HIS A 257 -23.21 -15.64 20.79
N ILE A 258 -22.38 -14.77 21.35
CA ILE A 258 -20.96 -15.05 21.55
C ILE A 258 -20.63 -14.79 23.02
N GLU A 259 -20.03 -15.77 23.65
CA GLU A 259 -19.47 -15.66 25.00
C GLU A 259 -17.99 -16.00 24.96
N TYR A 260 -17.21 -15.44 25.87
CA TYR A 260 -15.81 -15.78 26.03
C TYR A 260 -15.42 -15.94 27.50
N SER A 261 -14.41 -16.79 27.74
CA SER A 261 -13.72 -16.88 29.03
C SER A 261 -12.22 -16.71 28.84
N SER A 262 -11.56 -16.04 29.79
CA SER A 262 -10.09 -16.04 29.88
C SER A 262 -9.62 -17.24 30.69
N GLY A 263 -8.39 -17.71 30.49
CA GLY A 263 -7.88 -18.95 31.09
C GLY A 263 -8.01 -19.07 32.62
N ASP A 264 -8.16 -17.94 33.32
CA ASP A 264 -8.35 -17.87 34.78
C ASP A 264 -9.80 -17.60 35.23
N ASP A 265 -10.67 -17.22 34.27
CA ASP A 265 -12.09 -16.93 34.55
C ASP A 265 -12.94 -18.18 34.28
N GLN A 266 -13.57 -18.71 35.33
CA GLN A 266 -14.49 -19.87 35.20
C GLN A 266 -15.87 -19.52 34.65
N LEU A 267 -16.24 -18.25 34.63
CA LEU A 267 -17.56 -17.81 34.17
C LEU A 267 -17.42 -17.11 32.82
N PRO A 268 -18.14 -17.58 31.81
CA PRO A 268 -18.16 -16.91 30.49
C PRO A 268 -18.80 -15.52 30.61
N LYS A 269 -18.27 -14.60 29.82
CA LYS A 269 -18.75 -13.22 29.69
C LYS A 269 -19.31 -13.01 28.30
N PRO A 270 -20.41 -12.27 28.13
CA PRO A 270 -20.91 -11.95 26.81
C PRO A 270 -19.89 -11.11 26.04
N PHE A 271 -19.71 -11.44 24.76
CA PHE A 271 -18.89 -10.65 23.86
C PHE A 271 -19.77 -9.60 23.17
N GLU A 272 -19.55 -8.35 23.51
CA GLU A 272 -20.29 -7.23 22.93
C GLU A 272 -19.42 -6.53 21.88
N PHE A 273 -20.00 -6.34 20.68
CA PHE A 273 -19.39 -5.50 19.66
C PHE A 273 -19.61 -4.03 20.02
N ASN A 274 -18.62 -3.40 20.60
CA ASN A 274 -18.65 -1.97 20.87
C ASN A 274 -18.19 -1.19 19.63
N SER A 275 -18.80 -0.03 19.39
CA SER A 275 -18.46 0.89 18.28
C SER A 275 -17.00 1.34 18.27
N ASP A 276 -16.30 1.19 19.37
CA ASP A 276 -14.89 1.56 19.53
C ASP A 276 -13.91 0.42 19.18
N GLN A 277 -14.41 -0.76 18.85
CA GLN A 277 -13.58 -1.85 18.33
C GLN A 277 -13.44 -1.68 16.82
N PRO A 278 -12.22 -1.72 16.28
CA PRO A 278 -12.03 -1.67 14.84
C PRO A 278 -12.74 -2.88 14.21
N GLN A 279 -13.69 -2.57 13.33
CA GLN A 279 -14.36 -3.55 12.47
C GLN A 279 -13.40 -4.02 11.38
#